data_a953188f685cad2e440d670572c02ab8
#
_entry.id   a953188f685cad2e440d670572c02ab8
#
_cell.length_a   1.000
_cell.length_b   1.000
_cell.length_c   1.000
_cell.angle_alpha   90.00
_cell.angle_beta   90.00
_cell.angle_gamma   90.00
#
_symmetry.space_group_name_H-M   'P 1'
#
loop_
_entity.id
_entity.type
_entity.pdbx_description
1 polymer ?
#
loop_
_entity_poly.entity_id
_entity_poly.type
_entity_poly.pdbx_seq_one_letter_code
_entity_poly.pdbx_strand_id
1 'polypeptide(L)'
;MATDSKDIYYLKDLTEYKISSDYPDIRGWNVADAENRTFGKVFDLLVSKQDERAIYMDVVVDENALELDREALETEGVQTFARDNHDHLVFPIGMADLDEQRKKVSTRQITSRSFMRTRHP
;
A
#
# COMPACT_ATOMS: atom_id res chain seq x y z
N MET A 1 -16.67 14.26 7.68
CA MET A 1 -16.97 13.60 8.33
C MET A 1 -16.20 12.67 8.47
N ALA A 2 -16.00 12.43 9.32
CA ALA A 2 -15.09 11.45 9.52
C ALA A 2 -15.51 10.26 8.75
N THR A 3 -14.57 9.67 8.16
CA THR A 3 -14.82 8.44 7.49
C THR A 3 -15.25 7.44 8.52
N ASP A 4 -16.30 6.78 8.22
CA ASP A 4 -16.74 5.74 9.11
C ASP A 4 -15.88 4.51 8.88
N SER A 5 -14.93 4.29 9.75
CA SER A 5 -14.02 3.17 9.60
C SER A 5 -14.74 1.82 9.66
N LYS A 6 -15.99 1.81 10.12
CA LYS A 6 -16.74 0.57 10.18
C LYS A 6 -17.08 0.03 8.80
N ASP A 7 -16.97 0.86 7.78
CA ASP A 7 -17.26 0.44 6.41
C ASP A 7 -16.02 -0.08 5.68
N ILE A 8 -14.86 -0.03 6.32
CA ILE A 8 -13.60 -0.38 5.69
C ILE A 8 -13.16 -1.75 6.16
N TYR A 9 -12.92 -2.66 5.23
CA TYR A 9 -12.57 -4.02 5.52
C TYR A 9 -11.41 -4.48 4.65
N TYR A 10 -10.59 -5.38 5.16
CA TYR A 10 -9.60 -6.04 4.31
C TYR A 10 -10.33 -6.98 3.35
N LEU A 11 -9.92 -6.97 2.11
CA LEU A 11 -10.54 -7.82 1.11
C LEU A 11 -10.47 -9.30 1.50
N LYS A 12 -9.36 -9.72 2.10
CA LYS A 12 -9.20 -11.11 2.49
C LYS A 12 -10.23 -11.57 3.51
N ASP A 13 -10.83 -10.62 4.24
CA ASP A 13 -11.82 -10.95 5.26
C ASP A 13 -13.25 -10.99 4.73
N LEU A 14 -13.43 -10.67 3.46
CA LEU A 14 -14.75 -10.62 2.83
C LEU A 14 -14.93 -11.82 1.92
N THR A 15 -15.50 -12.89 2.44
CA THR A 15 -15.48 -14.18 1.77
C THR A 15 -16.25 -14.22 0.46
N GLU A 16 -17.32 -13.45 0.35
CA GLU A 16 -18.13 -13.49 -0.87
C GLU A 16 -18.07 -12.20 -1.66
N TYR A 17 -17.23 -11.29 -1.22
CA TYR A 17 -17.13 -9.99 -1.86
C TYR A 17 -16.14 -10.07 -3.00
N LYS A 18 -16.49 -9.46 -4.12
CA LYS A 18 -15.58 -9.37 -5.25
C LYS A 18 -15.47 -7.94 -5.69
N ILE A 19 -14.24 -7.53 -5.98
CA ILE A 19 -14.02 -6.24 -6.60
C ILE A 19 -14.51 -6.33 -8.03
N SER A 20 -14.95 -5.21 -8.57
CA SER A 20 -15.39 -5.17 -9.95
C SER A 20 -14.39 -5.87 -10.87
N SER A 21 -14.90 -6.61 -11.84
CA SER A 21 -14.05 -7.34 -12.77
C SER A 21 -13.19 -6.40 -13.62
N ASP A 22 -13.46 -5.10 -13.57
CA ASP A 22 -12.64 -4.13 -14.29
C ASP A 22 -11.28 -3.93 -13.64
N TYR A 23 -11.09 -4.43 -12.43
CA TYR A 23 -9.82 -4.27 -11.73
C TYR A 23 -9.14 -5.60 -11.54
N PRO A 24 -7.85 -5.69 -11.82
CA PRO A 24 -7.13 -6.92 -11.56
C PRO A 24 -6.99 -7.12 -10.06
N ASP A 25 -6.77 -8.37 -9.66
CA ASP A 25 -6.44 -8.65 -8.28
C ASP A 25 -4.94 -8.42 -8.14
N ILE A 26 -4.59 -7.31 -7.51
CA ILE A 26 -3.19 -6.89 -7.46
C ILE A 26 -2.46 -7.39 -6.22
N ARG A 27 -3.10 -8.21 -5.40
CA ARG A 27 -2.43 -8.73 -4.22
C ARG A 27 -1.22 -9.57 -4.64
N GLY A 28 -0.11 -9.32 -3.98
CA GLY A 28 1.15 -9.99 -4.30
C GLY A 28 2.00 -9.30 -5.33
N TRP A 29 1.48 -8.26 -5.97
CA TRP A 29 2.27 -7.51 -6.95
C TRP A 29 3.37 -6.74 -6.26
N ASN A 30 4.48 -6.54 -6.95
CA ASN A 30 5.58 -5.72 -6.44
C ASN A 30 5.17 -4.26 -6.41
N VAL A 31 5.67 -3.54 -5.42
CA VAL A 31 5.41 -2.11 -5.28
C VAL A 31 6.73 -1.37 -5.35
N ALA A 32 6.79 -0.36 -6.21
CA ALA A 32 8.00 0.42 -6.42
C ALA A 32 7.78 1.87 -6.05
N ASP A 33 8.87 2.54 -5.66
CA ASP A 33 8.82 3.95 -5.31
C ASP A 33 8.90 4.80 -6.58
N ALA A 34 8.97 6.12 -6.39
CA ALA A 34 8.99 7.05 -7.51
C ALA A 34 10.19 6.88 -8.41
N GLU A 35 11.24 6.25 -7.91
CA GLU A 35 12.46 6.01 -8.68
C GLU A 35 12.49 4.59 -9.22
N ASN A 36 11.35 3.91 -9.20
CA ASN A 36 11.18 2.59 -9.76
C ASN A 36 11.95 1.51 -9.01
N ARG A 37 12.19 1.71 -7.73
CA ARG A 37 12.85 0.70 -6.90
C ARG A 37 11.78 -0.05 -6.12
N THR A 38 11.80 -1.36 -6.22
CA THR A 38 10.85 -2.20 -5.51
C THR A 38 11.17 -2.19 -4.02
N PHE A 39 10.18 -1.88 -3.20
CA PHE A 39 10.40 -1.84 -1.76
C PHE A 39 9.43 -2.75 -1.00
N GLY A 40 8.50 -3.37 -1.67
CA GLY A 40 7.55 -4.24 -0.99
C GLY A 40 6.60 -4.89 -1.95
N LYS A 41 5.55 -5.46 -1.39
CA LYS A 41 4.51 -6.14 -2.16
C LYS A 41 3.14 -5.78 -1.61
N VAL A 42 2.14 -5.82 -2.47
CA VAL A 42 0.77 -5.59 -2.03
C VAL A 42 0.36 -6.75 -1.13
N PHE A 43 0.06 -6.43 0.13
CA PHE A 43 -0.40 -7.42 1.09
C PHE A 43 -1.89 -7.68 0.89
N ASP A 44 -2.66 -6.60 0.81
CA ASP A 44 -4.10 -6.71 0.66
C ASP A 44 -4.65 -5.33 0.30
N LEU A 45 -5.95 -5.28 0.07
CA LEU A 45 -6.64 -4.04 -0.22
C LEU A 45 -7.65 -3.80 0.88
N LEU A 46 -7.89 -2.53 1.17
CA LEU A 46 -8.96 -2.14 2.08
C LEU A 46 -10.12 -1.63 1.25
N VAL A 47 -11.26 -2.20 1.48
CA VAL A 47 -12.43 -2.04 0.63
C VAL A 47 -13.53 -1.34 1.40
N SER A 48 -14.19 -0.40 0.75
CA SER A 48 -15.42 0.17 1.28
C SER A 48 -16.57 -0.66 0.75
N LYS A 49 -17.32 -1.30 1.64
CA LYS A 49 -18.47 -2.09 1.21
C LYS A 49 -19.57 -1.20 0.65
N GLN A 50 -19.69 -0.01 1.22
CA GLN A 50 -20.69 0.93 0.76
C GLN A 50 -20.42 1.37 -0.66
N ASP A 51 -19.16 1.65 -0.98
CA ASP A 51 -18.77 2.11 -2.32
C ASP A 51 -18.44 0.96 -3.25
N GLU A 52 -18.34 -0.25 -2.71
CA GLU A 52 -18.06 -1.47 -3.48
C GLU A 52 -16.76 -1.36 -4.27
N ARG A 53 -15.75 -0.76 -3.65
CA ARG A 53 -14.46 -0.62 -4.31
C ARG A 53 -13.34 -0.54 -3.30
N ALA A 54 -12.13 -0.84 -3.77
CA ALA A 54 -10.95 -0.70 -2.96
C ALA A 54 -10.61 0.80 -2.84
N ILE A 55 -10.28 1.23 -1.63
CA ILE A 55 -9.95 2.64 -1.38
C ILE A 55 -8.55 2.82 -0.85
N TYR A 56 -7.99 1.81 -0.18
CA TYR A 56 -6.63 1.86 0.33
C TYR A 56 -5.88 0.61 -0.06
N MET A 57 -4.58 0.74 -0.14
CA MET A 57 -3.69 -0.38 -0.42
C MET A 57 -2.78 -0.59 0.78
N ASP A 58 -2.67 -1.84 1.24
CA ASP A 58 -1.77 -2.20 2.33
C ASP A 58 -0.59 -2.92 1.71
N VAL A 59 0.60 -2.35 1.89
CA VAL A 59 1.83 -2.88 1.31
C VAL A 59 2.74 -3.36 2.42
N VAL A 60 3.19 -4.61 2.33
CA VAL A 60 4.18 -5.11 3.27
C VAL A 60 5.55 -4.74 2.73
N VAL A 61 6.37 -4.15 3.58
CA VAL A 61 7.68 -3.65 3.17
C VAL A 61 8.69 -4.78 3.21
N ASP A 62 9.53 -4.84 2.18
CA ASP A 62 10.58 -5.83 2.09
C ASP A 62 11.53 -5.67 3.28
N GLU A 63 11.88 -6.77 3.94
CA GLU A 63 12.77 -6.71 5.09
C GLU A 63 14.11 -6.08 4.76
N ASN A 64 14.51 -6.19 3.52
CA ASN A 64 15.78 -5.64 3.09
C ASN A 64 15.68 -4.18 2.66
N ALA A 65 14.49 -3.60 2.74
CA ALA A 65 14.33 -2.20 2.38
C ALA A 65 14.87 -1.33 3.50
N LEU A 66 15.08 -0.08 3.17
CA LEU A 66 15.53 0.88 4.16
C LEU A 66 14.45 1.09 5.20
N GLU A 67 14.87 1.50 6.38
CA GLU A 67 13.94 1.79 7.44
C GLU A 67 13.01 2.94 7.03
N LEU A 68 11.74 2.86 7.43
CA LEU A 68 10.76 3.85 7.04
C LEU A 68 10.92 5.14 7.82
N ASP A 69 10.76 6.24 7.14
CA ASP A 69 10.67 7.55 7.78
C ASP A 69 9.18 7.84 7.97
N ARG A 70 8.68 7.49 9.15
CA ARG A 70 7.25 7.57 9.42
C ARG A 70 6.71 8.99 9.33
N GLU A 71 7.51 9.95 9.77
CA GLU A 71 7.07 11.33 9.74
C GLU A 71 6.91 11.82 8.31
N ALA A 72 7.88 11.52 7.47
CA ALA A 72 7.80 11.92 6.07
C ALA A 72 6.63 11.24 5.38
N LEU A 73 6.41 9.96 5.68
CA LEU A 73 5.31 9.23 5.05
C LEU A 73 3.95 9.78 5.49
N GLU A 74 3.80 10.10 6.77
CA GLU A 74 2.54 10.66 7.23
C GLU A 74 2.25 12.00 6.58
N THR A 75 3.28 12.79 6.34
CA THR A 75 3.12 14.06 5.66
C THR A 75 2.56 13.86 4.25
N GLU A 76 2.90 12.73 3.62
CA GLU A 76 2.41 12.42 2.29
C GLU A 76 1.10 11.66 2.29
N GLY A 77 0.49 11.48 3.45
CA GLY A 77 -0.78 10.79 3.52
C GLY A 77 -0.67 9.27 3.60
N VAL A 78 0.52 8.78 3.94
CA VAL A 78 0.77 7.34 4.03
C VAL A 78 0.89 6.98 5.51
N GLN A 79 0.12 5.98 5.93
CA GLN A 79 0.17 5.52 7.31
C GLN A 79 1.08 4.30 7.40
N THR A 80 1.72 4.13 8.54
CA THR A 80 2.63 3.01 8.74
C THR A 80 2.26 2.27 10.02
N PHE A 81 2.48 0.97 10.01
CA PHE A 81 2.28 0.17 11.21
C PHE A 81 3.07 -1.12 11.09
N ALA A 82 3.26 -1.80 12.22
CA ALA A 82 3.97 -3.08 12.23
C ALA A 82 2.97 -4.19 12.44
N ARG A 83 3.17 -5.31 11.74
CA ARG A 83 2.31 -6.47 11.88
C ARG A 83 3.15 -7.70 11.61
N ASP A 84 3.15 -8.65 12.53
CA ASP A 84 3.90 -9.90 12.39
C ASP A 84 5.37 -9.65 12.09
N ASN A 85 5.94 -8.64 12.73
CA ASN A 85 7.35 -8.26 12.59
C ASN A 85 7.70 -7.68 11.25
N HIS A 86 6.71 -7.25 10.49
CA HIS A 86 6.92 -6.58 9.21
C HIS A 86 6.32 -5.20 9.25
N ASP A 87 6.98 -4.25 8.59
CA ASP A 87 6.42 -2.92 8.46
C ASP A 87 5.46 -2.90 7.30
N HIS A 88 4.38 -2.19 7.48
CA HIS A 88 3.34 -2.03 6.45
C HIS A 88 3.12 -0.56 6.17
N LEU A 89 2.77 -0.26 4.93
CA LEU A 89 2.33 1.07 4.52
C LEU A 89 0.90 0.96 4.03
N VAL A 90 0.07 1.93 4.43
CA VAL A 90 -1.31 2.01 3.93
C VAL A 90 -1.48 3.38 3.30
N PHE A 91 -1.91 3.41 2.06
CA PHE A 91 -2.12 4.67 1.37
C PHE A 91 -3.32 4.57 0.44
N PRO A 92 -3.90 5.73 0.07
CA PRO A 92 -5.05 5.73 -0.84
C PRO A 92 -4.69 5.10 -2.18
N ILE A 93 -5.58 4.29 -2.71
CA ILE A 93 -5.29 3.58 -3.95
C ILE A 93 -5.08 4.53 -5.12
N GLY A 94 -5.62 5.76 -5.02
CA GLY A 94 -5.41 6.76 -6.07
C GLY A 94 -3.98 7.24 -6.20
N MET A 95 -3.13 6.94 -5.21
CA MET A 95 -1.72 7.29 -5.28
C MET A 95 -0.90 6.28 -6.08
N ALA A 96 -1.52 5.21 -6.52
CA ALA A 96 -0.82 4.11 -7.18
C ALA A 96 -1.14 4.07 -8.66
N ASP A 97 -0.14 3.74 -9.46
CA ASP A 97 -0.30 3.47 -10.88
C ASP A 97 -0.07 1.97 -11.09
N LEU A 98 -0.98 1.32 -11.76
CA LEU A 98 -0.93 -0.13 -11.94
C LEU A 98 -0.36 -0.46 -13.32
N ASP A 99 0.63 -1.33 -13.35
CA ASP A 99 1.19 -1.85 -14.59
C ASP A 99 0.83 -3.32 -14.66
N GLU A 100 -0.22 -3.63 -15.40
CA GLU A 100 -0.74 -5.00 -15.45
C GLU A 100 0.21 -5.94 -16.16
N GLN A 101 0.95 -5.44 -17.13
CA GLN A 101 1.86 -6.31 -17.87
C GLN A 101 3.01 -6.78 -17.00
N ARG A 102 3.49 -5.92 -16.14
CA ARG A 102 4.61 -6.25 -15.26
C ARG A 102 4.17 -6.68 -13.88
N LYS A 103 2.88 -6.60 -13.61
CA LYS A 103 2.31 -6.91 -12.30
C LYS A 103 3.01 -6.11 -11.22
N LYS A 104 3.01 -4.80 -11.44
CA LYS A 104 3.77 -3.89 -10.61
C LYS A 104 2.94 -2.66 -10.30
N VAL A 105 3.10 -2.15 -9.09
CA VAL A 105 2.44 -0.94 -8.63
C VAL A 105 3.52 0.12 -8.46
N SER A 106 3.30 1.29 -9.04
CA SER A 106 4.22 2.41 -8.90
C SER A 106 3.57 3.49 -8.04
N THR A 107 4.36 4.08 -7.13
CA THR A 107 3.84 5.05 -6.18
C THR A 107 4.68 6.30 -6.27
N ARG A 108 4.12 7.36 -6.82
CA ARG A 108 4.89 8.58 -7.06
C ARG A 108 5.19 9.36 -5.78
N GLN A 109 4.36 9.21 -4.77
CA GLN A 109 4.57 9.92 -3.51
C GLN A 109 5.61 9.27 -2.63
N ILE A 110 5.98 8.03 -2.90
CA ILE A 110 7.00 7.35 -2.11
C ILE A 110 8.32 7.48 -2.82
N THR A 111 9.25 8.17 -2.19
CA THR A 111 10.55 8.51 -2.79
C THR A 111 11.65 8.08 -1.85
N SER A 112 12.88 8.41 -2.22
CA SER A 112 14.01 8.12 -1.32
C SER A 112 13.83 8.81 0.03
N ARG A 113 13.08 9.89 0.08
CA ARG A 113 12.82 10.59 1.34
C ARG A 113 11.87 9.85 2.26
N SER A 114 11.15 8.89 1.73
CA SER A 114 10.22 8.10 2.53
C SER A 114 10.95 7.08 3.39
N PHE A 115 12.24 6.92 3.18
CA PHE A 115 13.06 5.96 3.91
C PHE A 115 14.16 6.70 4.64
N MET A 116 14.46 6.24 5.85
CA MET A 116 15.54 6.84 6.60
C MET A 116 16.86 6.43 5.96
N ARG A 117 17.82 7.35 6.00
CA ARG A 117 19.12 7.00 5.54
C ARG A 117 19.70 6.05 6.54
N THR A 118 20.22 5.01 6.07
CA THR A 118 20.81 4.13 6.95
C THR A 118 21.97 4.74 7.52
N ARG A 119 22.21 4.39 8.40
CA ARG A 119 23.23 4.78 8.87
C ARG A 119 24.31 4.47 8.34
N HIS A 120 25.03 4.77 8.34
CA HIS A 120 25.99 4.42 7.79
C HIS A 120 26.78 4.28 8.47
N PRO A 121 27.17 3.90 8.34
CA PRO A 121 28.22 3.56 8.99
C PRO A 121 28.88 4.55 9.41
#